data_529f271bce147ecb226eef65651e5ce9
#
_entry.id   529f271bce147ecb226eef65651e5ce9
#
_cell.length_a   1.000
_cell.length_b   1.000
_cell.length_c   1.000
_cell.angle_alpha   90.00
_cell.angle_beta   90.00
_cell.angle_gamma   90.00
#
_symmetry.space_group_name_H-M   'P 1'
#
loop_
_entity.id
_entity.type
_entity.pdbx_description
1 polymer ?
#
loop_
_entity_poly.entity_id
_entity_poly.type
_entity_poly.pdbx_seq_one_letter_code
_entity_poly.pdbx_strand_id
1 'polypeptide(L)'
;MRRTLLAALAASLLFAAAASAHHSYGAYFEDQTVSIEGTIESIHFANPHVTFNLRTDAGEVYAAEWQNLIQLRHGNVGSTTLKAGDRVVVVASPPRDPSSRKITLLREIRRPADGWLWRRTTRQ
;
A
#
# COMPACT_ATOMS: atom_id res chain seq x y z
N MET A 1 -11.18 -6.92 -47.33
CA MET A 1 -10.03 -7.18 -46.45
C MET A 1 -9.51 -5.98 -45.67
N ARG A 2 -9.21 -4.84 -46.32
CA ARG A 2 -8.70 -3.66 -45.58
C ARG A 2 -9.66 -3.10 -44.51
N ARG A 3 -10.98 -3.13 -44.74
CA ARG A 3 -11.98 -2.63 -43.77
C ARG A 3 -12.13 -3.54 -42.54
N THR A 4 -12.00 -4.83 -42.71
CA THR A 4 -12.06 -5.80 -41.61
C THR A 4 -10.80 -5.76 -40.72
N LEU A 5 -9.63 -5.49 -41.29
CA LEU A 5 -8.37 -5.30 -40.54
C LEU A 5 -8.38 -4.03 -39.70
N LEU A 6 -8.96 -2.93 -40.20
CA LEU A 6 -9.11 -1.69 -39.45
C LEU A 6 -10.09 -1.81 -38.29
N ALA A 7 -11.17 -2.58 -38.46
CA ALA A 7 -12.13 -2.82 -37.40
C ALA A 7 -11.54 -3.73 -36.29
N ALA A 8 -10.73 -4.71 -36.64
CA ALA A 8 -10.04 -5.58 -35.68
C ALA A 8 -8.97 -4.81 -34.90
N LEU A 9 -8.25 -3.87 -35.53
CA LEU A 9 -7.27 -3.02 -34.87
C LEU A 9 -7.90 -2.02 -33.90
N ALA A 10 -9.06 -1.45 -34.25
CA ALA A 10 -9.82 -0.55 -33.39
C ALA A 10 -10.39 -1.29 -32.17
N ALA A 11 -10.85 -2.54 -32.33
CA ALA A 11 -11.34 -3.35 -31.22
C ALA A 11 -10.23 -3.73 -30.23
N SER A 12 -9.02 -4.03 -30.71
CA SER A 12 -7.89 -4.34 -29.83
C SER A 12 -7.38 -3.13 -29.04
N LEU A 13 -7.49 -1.92 -29.57
CA LEU A 13 -7.15 -0.67 -28.86
C LEU A 13 -8.14 -0.34 -27.73
N LEU A 14 -9.42 -0.70 -27.90
CA LEU A 14 -10.45 -0.52 -26.87
C LEU A 14 -10.27 -1.48 -25.68
N PHE A 15 -9.75 -2.69 -25.90
CA PHE A 15 -9.45 -3.63 -24.83
C PHE A 15 -8.19 -3.24 -24.01
N ALA A 16 -7.21 -2.58 -24.63
CA ALA A 16 -6.02 -2.12 -23.92
C ALA A 16 -6.31 -0.97 -22.93
N ALA A 17 -7.33 -0.16 -23.18
CA ALA A 17 -7.74 0.94 -22.29
C ALA A 17 -8.43 0.44 -20.99
N ALA A 18 -9.03 -0.75 -21.02
CA ALA A 18 -9.68 -1.32 -19.84
C ALA A 18 -8.70 -1.95 -18.83
N ALA A 19 -7.47 -2.27 -19.25
CA ALA A 19 -6.44 -2.87 -18.37
C ALA A 19 -5.77 -1.84 -17.44
N SER A 20 -5.92 -0.55 -17.67
CA SER A 20 -5.32 0.53 -16.86
C SER A 20 -6.14 0.91 -15.63
N ALA A 21 -7.35 0.37 -15.44
CA ALA A 21 -8.27 0.74 -14.37
C ALA A 21 -8.06 -0.03 -13.05
N HIS A 22 -7.08 -0.95 -12.96
CA HIS A 22 -6.91 -1.82 -11.79
C HIS A 22 -6.06 -1.24 -10.65
N HIS A 23 -5.65 0.02 -10.72
CA HIS A 23 -5.00 0.73 -9.61
C HIS A 23 -5.96 1.63 -8.83
N SER A 24 -7.26 1.37 -8.87
CA SER A 24 -8.20 2.15 -8.08
C SER A 24 -8.18 1.68 -6.63
N TYR A 25 -8.08 2.62 -5.70
CA TYR A 25 -8.26 2.38 -4.27
C TYR A 25 -9.74 2.11 -3.89
N GLY A 26 -10.60 1.79 -4.87
CA GLY A 26 -12.02 1.54 -4.68
C GLY A 26 -12.38 0.38 -3.74
N ALA A 27 -11.40 -0.49 -3.43
CA ALA A 27 -11.54 -1.54 -2.42
C ALA A 27 -11.41 -1.03 -0.98
N TYR A 28 -11.14 0.28 -0.76
CA TYR A 28 -10.89 0.90 0.54
C TYR A 28 -11.81 2.09 0.78
N PHE A 29 -12.09 2.39 2.05
CA PHE A 29 -12.76 3.61 2.47
C PHE A 29 -11.72 4.73 2.61
N GLU A 30 -11.55 5.55 1.56
CA GLU A 30 -10.50 6.59 1.53
C GLU A 30 -10.75 7.75 2.50
N ASP A 31 -12.01 7.97 2.89
CA ASP A 31 -12.45 8.99 3.85
C ASP A 31 -12.38 8.55 5.31
N GLN A 32 -12.05 7.27 5.56
CA GLN A 32 -11.95 6.70 6.89
C GLN A 32 -10.50 6.28 7.19
N THR A 33 -10.23 6.13 8.47
CA THR A 33 -8.95 5.61 8.95
C THR A 33 -9.16 4.53 10.00
N VAL A 34 -8.26 3.56 9.98
CA VAL A 34 -8.12 2.52 11.02
C VAL A 34 -6.69 2.59 11.56
N SER A 35 -6.55 2.35 12.85
CA SER A 35 -5.26 2.26 13.53
C SER A 35 -5.02 0.82 13.94
N ILE A 36 -3.90 0.25 13.48
CA ILE A 36 -3.52 -1.13 13.74
C ILE A 36 -2.17 -1.12 14.45
N GLU A 37 -2.13 -1.65 15.65
CA GLU A 37 -0.91 -1.82 16.42
C GLU A 37 -0.41 -3.26 16.35
N GLY A 38 0.89 -3.43 16.19
CA GLY A 38 1.50 -4.76 16.11
C GLY A 38 3.02 -4.71 15.97
N THR A 39 3.58 -5.89 15.75
CA THR A 39 5.01 -6.09 15.52
C THR A 39 5.25 -6.45 14.07
N ILE A 40 6.25 -5.84 13.45
CA ILE A 40 6.67 -6.17 12.09
C ILE A 40 7.32 -7.56 12.11
N GLU A 41 6.75 -8.50 11.35
CA GLU A 41 7.31 -9.85 11.21
C GLU A 41 8.36 -9.91 10.10
N SER A 42 8.08 -9.24 9.00
CA SER A 42 8.93 -9.20 7.82
C SER A 42 8.73 -7.91 7.06
N ILE A 43 9.76 -7.46 6.38
CA ILE A 43 9.70 -6.30 5.49
C ILE A 43 10.47 -6.60 4.20
N HIS A 44 9.86 -6.26 3.06
CA HIS A 44 10.46 -6.35 1.75
C HIS A 44 10.65 -4.93 1.21
N PHE A 45 11.89 -4.44 1.28
CA PHE A 45 12.24 -3.07 0.90
C PHE A 45 12.67 -3.01 -0.56
N ALA A 46 11.69 -3.06 -1.50
CA ALA A 46 11.91 -3.08 -2.94
C ALA A 46 10.78 -2.37 -3.69
N ASN A 47 11.05 -2.00 -4.96
CA ASN A 47 10.02 -1.54 -5.89
C ASN A 47 9.17 -2.73 -6.41
N PRO A 48 7.92 -2.53 -6.86
CA PRO A 48 7.25 -1.23 -7.04
C PRO A 48 6.76 -0.60 -5.73
N HIS A 49 6.52 -1.37 -4.70
CA HIS A 49 6.09 -0.91 -3.38
C HIS A 49 6.82 -1.68 -2.29
N VAL A 50 7.27 -0.97 -1.26
CA VAL A 50 7.74 -1.61 -0.03
C VAL A 50 6.56 -2.26 0.66
N THR A 51 6.71 -3.51 1.09
CA THR A 51 5.67 -4.27 1.78
C THR A 51 6.18 -4.81 3.10
N PHE A 52 5.28 -4.99 4.06
CA PHE A 52 5.61 -5.64 5.33
C PHE A 52 4.41 -6.38 5.93
N ASN A 53 4.68 -7.38 6.73
CA ASN A 53 3.68 -8.08 7.51
C ASN A 53 3.69 -7.57 8.94
N LEU A 54 2.51 -7.23 9.45
CA LEU A 54 2.28 -6.70 10.80
C LEU A 54 1.42 -7.69 11.59
N ARG A 55 1.97 -8.28 12.65
CA ARG A 55 1.23 -9.16 13.56
C ARG A 55 0.72 -8.39 14.75
N THR A 56 -0.59 -8.43 14.98
CA THR A 56 -1.23 -7.87 16.17
C THR A 56 -1.08 -8.79 17.38
N ASP A 57 -1.35 -8.26 18.59
CA ASP A 57 -1.34 -9.05 19.81
C ASP A 57 -2.43 -10.14 19.82
N ALA A 58 -3.52 -9.95 19.06
CA ALA A 58 -4.56 -10.96 18.84
C ALA A 58 -4.13 -12.08 17.88
N GLY A 59 -2.93 -12.00 17.28
CA GLY A 59 -2.41 -12.99 16.35
C GLY A 59 -2.81 -12.76 14.88
N GLU A 60 -3.55 -11.72 14.57
CA GLU A 60 -3.89 -11.37 13.18
C GLU A 60 -2.67 -10.83 12.46
N VAL A 61 -2.48 -11.25 11.20
CA VAL A 61 -1.40 -10.76 10.36
C VAL A 61 -1.97 -9.90 9.23
N TYR A 62 -1.56 -8.64 9.20
CA TYR A 62 -1.89 -7.71 8.14
C TYR A 62 -0.76 -7.62 7.13
N ALA A 63 -1.06 -7.77 5.85
CA ALA A 63 -0.14 -7.48 4.74
C ALA A 63 -0.26 -6.00 4.38
N ALA A 64 0.76 -5.23 4.69
CA ALA A 64 0.82 -3.80 4.46
C ALA A 64 1.59 -3.48 3.16
N GLU A 65 0.99 -2.63 2.33
CA GLU A 65 1.64 -2.07 1.16
C GLU A 65 1.91 -0.58 1.39
N TRP A 66 3.20 -0.22 1.34
CA TRP A 66 3.69 1.14 1.57
C TRP A 66 3.97 1.86 0.24
N GLN A 67 4.75 2.89 0.24
CA GLN A 67 5.15 3.66 -0.93
C GLN A 67 6.31 2.99 -1.69
N ASN A 68 6.65 3.51 -2.88
CA ASN A 68 7.85 3.10 -3.61
C ASN A 68 9.13 3.66 -2.96
N LEU A 69 10.27 3.13 -3.36
CA LEU A 69 11.56 3.50 -2.77
C LEU A 69 11.90 4.99 -2.90
N ILE A 70 11.55 5.63 -4.01
CA ILE A 70 11.84 7.06 -4.23
C ILE A 70 11.03 7.93 -3.27
N GLN A 71 9.73 7.66 -3.14
CA GLN A 71 8.86 8.38 -2.23
C GLN A 71 9.30 8.23 -0.76
N LEU A 72 9.69 7.02 -0.37
CA LEU A 72 10.15 6.74 1.00
C LEU A 72 11.47 7.46 1.30
N ARG A 73 12.42 7.47 0.36
CA ARG A 73 13.69 8.22 0.51
C ARG A 73 13.46 9.71 0.70
N HIS A 74 12.50 10.30 -0.03
CA HIS A 74 12.12 11.71 0.16
C HIS A 74 11.51 11.97 1.53
N GLY A 75 10.92 10.96 2.15
CA GLY A 75 10.44 10.98 3.53
C GLY A 75 11.46 10.54 4.58
N ASN A 76 12.76 10.49 4.23
CA ASN A 76 13.86 10.02 5.09
C ASN A 76 13.69 8.58 5.60
N VAL A 77 13.05 7.72 4.79
CA VAL A 77 12.89 6.28 5.08
C VAL A 77 13.83 5.48 4.20
N GLY A 78 14.72 4.73 4.82
CA GLY A 78 15.66 3.82 4.18
C GLY A 78 15.40 2.36 4.58
N SER A 79 16.20 1.45 4.05
CA SER A 79 16.05 0.00 4.26
C SER A 79 16.27 -0.46 5.72
N THR A 80 16.85 0.37 6.55
CA THR A 80 17.13 0.09 7.97
C THR A 80 16.23 0.86 8.93
N THR A 81 15.33 1.72 8.40
CA THR A 81 14.47 2.57 9.22
C THR A 81 13.45 1.75 10.02
N LEU A 82 12.80 0.79 9.37
CA LEU A 82 11.96 -0.22 10.01
C LEU A 82 12.52 -1.62 9.74
N LYS A 83 12.38 -2.51 10.70
CA LYS A 83 12.86 -3.89 10.61
C LYS A 83 11.93 -4.86 11.33
N ALA A 84 12.08 -6.13 11.06
CA ALA A 84 11.43 -7.20 11.82
C ALA A 84 11.72 -7.05 13.33
N GLY A 85 10.68 -7.21 14.14
CA GLY A 85 10.73 -7.01 15.60
C GLY A 85 10.33 -5.61 16.05
N ASP A 86 10.26 -4.61 15.17
CA ASP A 86 9.78 -3.27 15.54
C ASP A 86 8.28 -3.31 15.87
N ARG A 87 7.91 -2.79 17.03
CA ARG A 87 6.51 -2.55 17.38
C ARG A 87 6.09 -1.18 16.86
N VAL A 88 5.01 -1.16 16.10
CA VAL A 88 4.52 0.05 15.42
C VAL A 88 3.01 0.18 15.50
N VAL A 89 2.55 1.42 15.32
CA VAL A 89 1.14 1.74 15.08
C VAL A 89 1.03 2.25 13.66
N VAL A 90 0.21 1.58 12.85
CA VAL A 90 -0.03 1.92 11.45
C VAL A 90 -1.42 2.51 11.30
N VAL A 91 -1.52 3.71 10.74
CA VAL A 91 -2.80 4.34 10.37
C VAL A 91 -2.97 4.23 8.86
N ALA A 92 -4.08 3.64 8.44
CA ALA A 92 -4.37 3.37 7.03
C ALA A 92 -5.86 3.54 6.72
N SER A 93 -6.22 3.54 5.46
CA SER A 93 -7.62 3.43 5.04
C SER A 93 -8.11 1.98 5.21
N PRO A 94 -9.26 1.74 5.87
CA PRO A 94 -9.77 0.40 6.07
C PRO A 94 -10.25 -0.21 4.74
N PRO A 95 -10.07 -1.53 4.52
CA PRO A 95 -10.67 -2.23 3.41
C PRO A 95 -12.20 -2.27 3.54
N ARG A 96 -12.90 -2.28 2.41
CA ARG A 96 -14.37 -2.43 2.39
C ARG A 96 -14.81 -3.83 2.80
N ASP A 97 -13.99 -4.84 2.49
CA ASP A 97 -14.19 -6.21 2.98
C ASP A 97 -13.63 -6.32 4.40
N PRO A 98 -14.48 -6.53 5.43
CA PRO A 98 -14.02 -6.60 6.81
C PRO A 98 -13.18 -7.85 7.12
N SER A 99 -13.21 -8.87 6.26
CA SER A 99 -12.37 -10.06 6.40
C SER A 99 -10.96 -9.87 5.83
N SER A 100 -10.75 -8.83 5.02
CA SER A 100 -9.45 -8.53 4.42
C SER A 100 -8.43 -8.15 5.48
N ARG A 101 -7.24 -8.74 5.37
CA ARG A 101 -6.05 -8.39 6.17
C ARG A 101 -4.99 -7.69 5.32
N LYS A 102 -5.38 -7.18 4.17
CA LYS A 102 -4.54 -6.34 3.30
C LYS A 102 -4.82 -4.88 3.58
N ILE A 103 -3.78 -4.12 3.91
CA ILE A 103 -3.85 -2.67 4.13
C ILE A 103 -2.94 -1.94 3.15
N THR A 104 -3.46 -0.89 2.59
CA THR A 104 -2.75 0.04 1.72
C THR A 104 -3.16 1.46 2.07
N LEU A 105 -2.78 2.47 1.30
CA LEU A 105 -3.04 3.86 1.65
C LEU A 105 -2.60 4.20 3.09
N LEU A 106 -1.40 3.74 3.45
CA LEU A 106 -0.82 4.07 4.74
C LEU A 106 -0.67 5.59 4.86
N ARG A 107 -1.15 6.15 5.97
CA ARG A 107 -1.15 7.59 6.25
C ARG A 107 -0.09 7.96 7.26
N GLU A 108 0.12 7.10 8.23
CA GLU A 108 1.07 7.29 9.31
C GLU A 108 1.63 5.96 9.79
N ILE A 109 2.88 5.92 10.17
CA ILE A 109 3.49 4.82 10.92
C ILE A 109 4.26 5.46 12.08
N ARG A 110 3.98 5.00 13.30
CA ARG A 110 4.67 5.41 14.53
C ARG A 110 5.37 4.23 15.16
N ARG A 111 6.58 4.45 15.65
CA ARG A 111 7.29 3.50 16.53
C ARG A 111 7.39 4.11 17.92
N PRO A 112 6.54 3.70 18.89
CA PRO A 112 6.47 4.32 20.21
C PRO A 112 7.76 4.22 21.02
N ALA A 113 8.56 3.17 20.80
CA ALA A 113 9.79 2.92 21.59
C ALA A 113 10.80 4.07 21.51
N ASP A 114 10.89 4.78 20.39
CA ASP A 114 11.83 5.89 20.16
C ASP A 114 11.18 7.17 19.62
N GLY A 115 9.86 7.17 19.45
CA GLY A 115 9.10 8.32 18.95
C GLY A 115 9.24 8.54 17.44
N TRP A 116 9.83 7.59 16.69
CA TRP A 116 9.92 7.72 15.24
C TRP A 116 8.54 7.78 14.60
N LEU A 117 8.38 8.69 13.63
CA LEU A 117 7.12 8.98 12.97
C LEU A 117 7.36 9.20 11.48
N TRP A 118 6.61 8.48 10.66
CA TRP A 118 6.43 8.78 9.25
C TRP A 118 4.98 9.17 8.96
N ARG A 119 4.79 10.18 8.13
CA ARG A 119 3.48 10.58 7.60
C ARG A 119 3.53 10.69 6.09
N ARG A 120 2.45 10.26 5.46
CA ARG A 120 2.26 10.47 4.03
C ARG A 120 2.16 11.98 3.75
N THR A 121 3.01 12.47 2.89
CA THR A 121 2.90 13.84 2.39
C THR A 121 1.78 13.87 1.35
N THR A 122 0.67 14.53 1.65
CA THR A 122 -0.31 14.92 0.65
C THR A 122 0.30 16.03 -0.19
N ARG A 123 0.53 15.78 -1.48
CA ARG A 123 0.80 16.89 -2.41
C ARG A 123 -0.45 17.78 -2.42
N GLN A 124 -0.27 19.03 -2.05
CA GLN A 124 -1.22 20.10 -2.36
C GLN A 124 -1.22 20.34 -3.86
#